data_25b8dcd6ce52f7048496df0bebea6aae
#
_entry.id   25b8dcd6ce52f7048496df0bebea6aae
#
_cell.length_a   1.000
_cell.length_b   1.000
_cell.length_c   1.000
_cell.angle_alpha   90.00
_cell.angle_beta   90.00
_cell.angle_gamma   90.00
#
_symmetry.space_group_name_H-M   'P 1'
#
loop_
_entity.id
_entity.type
_entity.pdbx_description
1 polymer ?
#
loop_
_entity_poly.entity_id
_entity_poly.type
_entity_poly.pdbx_seq_one_letter_code
_entity_poly.pdbx_strand_id
1 'polypeptide(L)'
;DGITLRVNKAMERIAGLRAEEVIGKHVTEPMHKGRFETCVTLRALIEKRSVTMFDDYSNGKRCLNTSTPIFDEKGNVWRVIASIRDMTELETLQRKLTDLEMETLAYKARLENLETEMDAGFVGHSAPMRRLRKEASKAARTEAITLILGETGTGKTLTAKAIHDMGQRSAEPFIAVNCGAIPMSLMESELFGYEKGAFTGAAKSGKPGMFELAHKGTLLLDEIGELPLPMQAKLLQVLDGHPFHRVGGTKPITVDVRVIAAT
;
A
#
# COMPACT_ATOMS: atom_id res chain seq x y z
N ASP A 1 0.37 -15.20 40.24
CA ASP A 1 1.67 -14.68 40.71
C ASP A 1 2.58 -14.24 39.57
N GLY A 2 2.34 -14.65 38.33
CA GLY A 2 3.12 -14.20 37.16
C GLY A 2 4.56 -14.70 37.10
N ILE A 3 4.89 -15.76 37.84
CA ILE A 3 6.26 -16.31 37.86
C ILE A 3 6.47 -17.28 36.70
N THR A 4 7.59 -17.14 35.99
CA THR A 4 7.99 -18.02 34.89
C THR A 4 8.42 -19.37 35.45
N LEU A 5 7.72 -20.43 35.05
CA LEU A 5 7.99 -21.80 35.56
C LEU A 5 8.93 -22.57 34.64
N ARG A 6 8.79 -22.38 33.33
CA ARG A 6 9.56 -23.12 32.29
C ARG A 6 9.66 -22.34 31.00
N VAL A 7 10.80 -22.46 30.35
CA VAL A 7 11.03 -22.01 28.97
C VAL A 7 11.71 -23.12 28.18
N ASN A 8 11.54 -23.13 26.87
CA ASN A 8 12.20 -24.08 26.00
C ASN A 8 13.38 -23.42 25.25
N LYS A 9 14.24 -24.23 24.66
CA LYS A 9 15.42 -23.75 23.89
C LYS A 9 15.04 -22.85 22.71
N ALA A 10 13.85 -23.02 22.13
CA ALA A 10 13.40 -22.16 21.03
C ALA A 10 13.13 -20.74 21.53
N MET A 11 12.50 -20.59 22.69
CA MET A 11 12.28 -19.30 23.34
C MET A 11 13.59 -18.60 23.65
N GLU A 12 14.58 -19.32 24.22
CA GLU A 12 15.90 -18.76 24.50
C GLU A 12 16.55 -18.19 23.24
N ARG A 13 16.51 -18.94 22.14
CA ARG A 13 17.08 -18.54 20.84
C ARG A 13 16.33 -17.35 20.21
N ILE A 14 14.99 -17.32 20.32
CA ILE A 14 14.17 -16.26 19.72
C ILE A 14 14.29 -14.99 20.54
N ALA A 15 14.12 -15.07 21.86
CA ALA A 15 14.11 -13.91 22.73
C ALA A 15 15.52 -13.43 23.13
N GLY A 16 16.55 -14.21 22.86
CA GLY A 16 17.93 -13.91 23.28
C GLY A 16 18.11 -13.91 24.81
N LEU A 17 17.33 -14.74 25.52
CA LEU A 17 17.33 -14.88 26.97
C LEU A 17 17.71 -16.30 27.37
N ARG A 18 18.47 -16.45 28.44
CA ARG A 18 18.75 -17.77 29.01
C ARG A 18 17.66 -18.20 29.98
N ALA A 19 17.37 -19.50 30.03
CA ALA A 19 16.38 -20.05 30.94
C ALA A 19 16.64 -19.61 32.40
N GLU A 20 17.90 -19.63 32.84
CA GLU A 20 18.36 -19.23 34.17
C GLU A 20 18.07 -17.76 34.50
N GLU A 21 17.94 -16.92 33.49
CA GLU A 21 17.66 -15.48 33.65
C GLU A 21 16.19 -15.19 33.91
N VAL A 22 15.28 -16.11 33.56
CA VAL A 22 13.84 -15.88 33.58
C VAL A 22 13.05 -16.88 34.43
N ILE A 23 13.53 -18.12 34.62
CA ILE A 23 12.86 -19.12 35.49
C ILE A 23 12.91 -18.64 36.95
N GLY A 24 11.78 -18.74 37.63
CA GLY A 24 11.62 -18.29 39.02
C GLY A 24 11.45 -16.77 39.18
N LYS A 25 11.48 -16.00 38.10
CA LYS A 25 11.31 -14.54 38.10
C LYS A 25 9.96 -14.15 37.53
N HIS A 26 9.53 -12.93 37.89
CA HIS A 26 8.29 -12.37 37.37
C HIS A 26 8.38 -12.12 35.87
N VAL A 27 7.34 -12.44 35.13
CA VAL A 27 7.29 -12.39 33.66
C VAL A 27 7.53 -11.00 33.07
N THR A 28 7.37 -9.93 33.86
CA THR A 28 7.66 -8.55 33.45
C THR A 28 9.13 -8.15 33.61
N GLU A 29 9.95 -8.93 34.27
CA GLU A 29 11.34 -8.55 34.52
C GLU A 29 12.16 -8.35 33.23
N PRO A 30 12.04 -9.20 32.18
CA PRO A 30 12.69 -8.97 30.92
C PRO A 30 12.20 -7.69 30.20
N MET A 31 10.90 -7.34 30.36
CA MET A 31 10.34 -6.09 29.82
C MET A 31 10.97 -4.87 30.49
N HIS A 32 11.10 -4.87 31.83
CA HIS A 32 11.77 -3.78 32.56
C HIS A 32 13.25 -3.65 32.18
N LYS A 33 13.86 -4.72 31.67
CA LYS A 33 15.23 -4.72 31.12
C LYS A 33 15.30 -4.34 29.62
N GLY A 34 14.18 -3.89 29.05
CA GLY A 34 14.12 -3.44 27.65
C GLY A 34 14.32 -4.56 26.62
N ARG A 35 14.00 -5.82 26.97
CA ARG A 35 14.13 -6.96 26.07
C ARG A 35 12.97 -7.08 25.08
N PHE A 36 11.79 -6.60 25.47
CA PHE A 36 10.57 -6.48 24.65
C PHE A 36 9.67 -5.39 25.25
N GLU A 37 8.76 -4.86 24.46
CA GLU A 37 7.95 -3.70 24.84
C GLU A 37 6.72 -4.07 25.64
N THR A 38 6.12 -5.22 25.36
CA THR A 38 4.83 -5.65 25.96
C THR A 38 4.94 -7.03 26.62
N CYS A 39 4.25 -7.20 27.75
CA CYS A 39 4.15 -8.52 28.39
C CYS A 39 2.78 -9.15 28.07
N VAL A 40 2.70 -9.86 26.94
CA VAL A 40 1.48 -10.53 26.47
C VAL A 40 0.97 -11.56 27.47
N THR A 41 1.87 -12.23 28.19
CA THR A 41 1.55 -13.22 29.22
C THR A 41 0.84 -12.59 30.41
N LEU A 42 1.29 -11.43 30.89
CA LEU A 42 0.63 -10.70 31.96
C LEU A 42 -0.76 -10.24 31.53
N ARG A 43 -0.88 -9.79 30.30
CA ARG A 43 -2.18 -9.35 29.74
C ARG A 43 -3.17 -10.51 29.66
N ALA A 44 -2.75 -11.68 29.21
CA ALA A 44 -3.59 -12.88 29.18
C ALA A 44 -4.01 -13.32 30.58
N LEU A 45 -3.14 -13.16 31.59
CA LEU A 45 -3.44 -13.44 33.01
C LEU A 45 -4.54 -12.52 33.54
N ILE A 46 -4.45 -11.21 33.27
CA ILE A 46 -5.40 -10.19 33.73
C ILE A 46 -6.74 -10.32 32.99
N GLU A 47 -6.71 -10.41 31.65
CA GLU A 47 -7.91 -10.47 30.82
C GLU A 47 -8.60 -11.84 30.86
N LYS A 48 -7.96 -12.86 31.44
CA LYS A 48 -8.45 -14.24 31.50
C LYS A 48 -8.91 -14.82 30.16
N ARG A 49 -8.26 -14.42 29.09
CA ARG A 49 -8.50 -14.90 27.72
C ARG A 49 -7.19 -15.01 26.96
N SER A 50 -7.23 -15.72 25.84
CA SER A 50 -6.08 -15.77 24.93
C SER A 50 -5.82 -14.39 24.32
N VAL A 51 -4.57 -13.95 24.35
CA VAL A 51 -4.11 -12.68 23.79
C VAL A 51 -3.00 -12.97 22.80
N THR A 52 -3.12 -12.38 21.61
CA THR A 52 -2.09 -12.47 20.57
C THR A 52 -1.69 -11.06 20.17
N MET A 53 -0.38 -10.77 20.20
CA MET A 53 0.18 -9.47 19.81
C MET A 53 1.52 -9.66 19.12
N PHE A 54 1.84 -8.70 18.24
CA PHE A 54 3.20 -8.52 17.76
C PHE A 54 4.01 -7.78 18.82
N ASP A 55 5.28 -8.16 18.91
CA ASP A 55 6.23 -7.56 19.83
C ASP A 55 7.61 -7.51 19.17
N ASP A 56 8.30 -6.37 19.29
CA ASP A 56 9.63 -6.19 18.76
C ASP A 56 10.65 -6.42 19.88
N TYR A 57 11.51 -7.41 19.67
CA TYR A 57 12.55 -7.78 20.63
C TYR A 57 13.79 -6.95 20.43
N SER A 58 14.54 -6.69 21.51
CA SER A 58 15.78 -5.89 21.49
C SER A 58 16.89 -6.45 20.58
N ASN A 59 16.78 -7.71 20.16
CA ASN A 59 17.69 -8.35 19.21
C ASN A 59 17.28 -8.15 17.75
N GLY A 60 16.32 -7.26 17.46
CA GLY A 60 15.83 -6.93 16.12
C GLY A 60 14.83 -7.93 15.55
N LYS A 61 14.37 -8.89 16.35
CA LYS A 61 13.36 -9.86 15.91
C LYS A 61 11.96 -9.35 16.15
N ARG A 62 11.10 -9.50 15.15
CA ARG A 62 9.68 -9.26 15.25
C ARG A 62 8.93 -10.56 15.47
N CYS A 63 8.28 -10.68 16.61
CA CYS A 63 7.67 -11.92 17.05
C CYS A 63 6.16 -11.79 17.22
N LEU A 64 5.44 -12.84 16.84
CA LEU A 64 4.02 -13.00 17.17
C LEU A 64 3.93 -13.82 18.45
N ASN A 65 3.53 -13.16 19.53
CA ASN A 65 3.37 -13.75 20.86
C ASN A 65 1.90 -14.08 21.10
N THR A 66 1.61 -15.33 21.42
CA THR A 66 0.27 -15.76 21.85
C THR A 66 0.35 -16.36 23.24
N SER A 67 -0.41 -15.80 24.16
CA SER A 67 -0.50 -16.30 25.54
C SER A 67 -1.91 -16.75 25.85
N THR A 68 -2.06 -18.00 26.29
CA THR A 68 -3.36 -18.62 26.56
C THR A 68 -3.43 -19.07 28.03
N PRO A 69 -4.40 -18.57 28.79
CA PRO A 69 -4.61 -19.02 30.18
C PRO A 69 -5.23 -20.41 30.21
N ILE A 70 -4.79 -21.22 31.19
CA ILE A 70 -5.38 -22.50 31.56
C ILE A 70 -6.03 -22.31 32.91
N PHE A 71 -7.26 -22.75 33.03
CA PHE A 71 -8.08 -22.60 34.25
C PHE A 71 -8.06 -23.87 35.07
N ASP A 72 -8.16 -23.70 36.36
CA ASP A 72 -8.43 -24.78 37.31
C ASP A 72 -9.94 -25.14 37.36
N GLU A 73 -10.30 -26.19 38.12
CA GLU A 73 -11.69 -26.62 38.28
C GLU A 73 -12.61 -25.54 38.93
N LYS A 74 -12.02 -24.52 39.55
CA LYS A 74 -12.71 -23.40 40.18
C LYS A 74 -12.82 -22.16 39.30
N GLY A 75 -12.31 -22.23 38.03
CA GLY A 75 -12.34 -21.12 37.09
C GLY A 75 -11.27 -20.07 37.34
N ASN A 76 -10.27 -20.32 38.19
CA ASN A 76 -9.12 -19.43 38.33
C ASN A 76 -8.03 -19.80 37.36
N VAL A 77 -7.24 -18.80 36.94
CA VAL A 77 -6.09 -19.06 36.08
C VAL A 77 -5.03 -19.85 36.85
N TRP A 78 -4.87 -21.11 36.48
CA TRP A 78 -3.86 -22.00 37.05
C TRP A 78 -2.48 -21.77 36.43
N ARG A 79 -2.42 -21.65 35.08
CA ARG A 79 -1.19 -21.40 34.32
C ARG A 79 -1.49 -20.57 33.10
N VAL A 80 -0.43 -19.99 32.50
CA VAL A 80 -0.49 -19.38 31.18
C VAL A 80 0.59 -20.04 30.30
N ILE A 81 0.19 -20.47 29.12
CA ILE A 81 1.12 -20.98 28.09
C ILE A 81 1.37 -19.87 27.07
N ALA A 82 2.62 -19.51 26.86
CA ALA A 82 3.03 -18.56 25.85
C ALA A 82 3.70 -19.30 24.67
N SER A 83 3.26 -18.96 23.46
CA SER A 83 3.88 -19.38 22.20
C SER A 83 4.46 -18.15 21.51
N ILE A 84 5.70 -18.26 21.08
CA ILE A 84 6.42 -17.18 20.38
C ILE A 84 6.79 -17.69 19.01
N ARG A 85 6.43 -16.93 17.97
CA ARG A 85 6.79 -17.22 16.60
C ARG A 85 7.59 -16.06 16.03
N ASP A 86 8.80 -16.34 15.57
CA ASP A 86 9.65 -15.38 14.84
C ASP A 86 9.03 -15.13 13.45
N MET A 87 8.70 -13.89 13.17
CA MET A 87 8.06 -13.46 11.92
C MET A 87 8.99 -12.61 11.05
N THR A 88 10.21 -12.39 11.51
CA THR A 88 11.18 -11.46 10.89
C THR A 88 11.46 -11.81 9.42
N GLU A 89 11.74 -13.08 9.14
CA GLU A 89 12.02 -13.54 7.78
C GLU A 89 10.78 -13.44 6.89
N LEU A 90 9.60 -13.83 7.41
CA LEU A 90 8.34 -13.76 6.67
C LEU A 90 7.99 -12.32 6.29
N GLU A 91 8.12 -11.37 7.21
CA GLU A 91 7.85 -9.96 6.92
C GLU A 91 8.87 -9.38 5.93
N THR A 92 10.14 -9.78 6.05
CA THR A 92 11.17 -9.35 5.10
C THR A 92 10.90 -9.87 3.70
N LEU A 93 10.48 -11.13 3.57
CA LEU A 93 10.11 -11.72 2.29
C LEU A 93 8.84 -11.09 1.72
N GLN A 94 7.85 -10.79 2.56
CA GLN A 94 6.64 -10.10 2.12
C GLN A 94 6.93 -8.69 1.62
N ARG A 95 7.82 -7.93 2.29
CA ARG A 95 8.27 -6.62 1.78
C ARG A 95 8.97 -6.73 0.44
N LYS A 96 9.92 -7.66 0.31
CA LYS A 96 10.62 -7.90 -0.96
C LYS A 96 9.66 -8.28 -2.10
N LEU A 97 8.64 -9.10 -1.81
CA LEU A 97 7.60 -9.45 -2.77
C LEU A 97 6.82 -8.20 -3.22
N THR A 98 6.40 -7.37 -2.28
CA THR A 98 5.68 -6.13 -2.59
C THR A 98 6.54 -5.16 -3.42
N ASP A 99 7.82 -5.02 -3.06
CA ASP A 99 8.77 -4.18 -3.81
C ASP A 99 8.97 -4.70 -5.24
N LEU A 100 9.13 -6.02 -5.41
CA LEU A 100 9.27 -6.67 -6.72
C LEU A 100 7.99 -6.57 -7.55
N GLU A 101 6.82 -6.69 -6.93
CA GLU A 101 5.54 -6.50 -7.62
C GLU A 101 5.38 -5.07 -8.11
N MET A 102 5.77 -4.08 -7.31
CA MET A 102 5.79 -2.66 -7.71
C MET A 102 6.76 -2.42 -8.87
N GLU A 103 7.98 -2.96 -8.77
CA GLU A 103 8.98 -2.87 -9.84
C GLU A 103 8.48 -3.55 -11.13
N THR A 104 7.86 -4.72 -11.02
CA THR A 104 7.29 -5.45 -12.16
C THR A 104 6.16 -4.68 -12.82
N LEU A 105 5.29 -4.03 -12.03
CA LEU A 105 4.23 -3.15 -12.54
C LEU A 105 4.79 -1.93 -13.28
N ALA A 106 5.83 -1.32 -12.73
CA ALA A 106 6.53 -0.21 -13.38
C ALA A 106 7.21 -0.65 -14.68
N TYR A 107 7.85 -1.83 -14.71
CA TYR A 107 8.43 -2.41 -15.92
C TYR A 107 7.38 -2.79 -16.96
N LYS A 108 6.25 -3.37 -16.57
CA LYS A 108 5.15 -3.66 -17.50
C LYS A 108 4.58 -2.39 -18.13
N ALA A 109 4.31 -1.37 -17.32
CA ALA A 109 3.90 -0.06 -17.84
C ALA A 109 4.95 0.54 -18.80
N ARG A 110 6.23 0.32 -18.53
CA ARG A 110 7.32 0.78 -19.39
C ARG A 110 7.43 -0.05 -20.67
N LEU A 111 7.22 -1.36 -20.62
CA LEU A 111 7.20 -2.25 -21.81
C LEU A 111 5.99 -1.97 -22.69
N GLU A 112 4.80 -1.83 -22.12
CA GLU A 112 3.60 -1.42 -22.87
C GLU A 112 3.80 -0.05 -23.52
N ASN A 113 4.54 0.85 -22.88
CA ASN A 113 4.95 2.13 -23.46
C ASN A 113 5.93 1.96 -24.61
N LEU A 114 6.94 1.07 -24.51
CA LEU A 114 7.91 0.80 -25.58
C LEU A 114 7.27 0.11 -26.80
N GLU A 115 6.31 -0.78 -26.60
CA GLU A 115 5.53 -1.38 -27.68
C GLU A 115 4.65 -0.34 -28.40
N THR A 116 4.18 0.67 -27.66
CA THR A 116 3.40 1.78 -28.22
C THR A 116 4.30 2.85 -28.88
N GLU A 117 5.58 2.96 -28.51
CA GLU A 117 6.55 3.89 -29.11
C GLU A 117 6.79 3.63 -30.60
N MET A 118 6.59 2.41 -31.09
CA MET A 118 6.74 2.11 -32.53
C MET A 118 5.59 2.67 -33.39
N ASP A 119 4.45 3.07 -32.78
CA ASP A 119 3.27 3.61 -33.46
C ASP A 119 2.75 4.95 -32.90
N ALA A 120 3.49 5.63 -32.03
CA ALA A 120 3.07 6.85 -31.34
C ALA A 120 3.03 8.11 -32.21
N GLY A 121 3.01 7.97 -33.50
CA GLY A 121 2.73 9.05 -34.43
C GLY A 121 1.23 9.21 -34.68
N PHE A 122 0.67 10.39 -34.44
CA PHE A 122 -0.62 10.75 -35.02
C PHE A 122 -0.63 10.45 -36.52
N VAL A 123 -1.30 9.40 -36.93
CA VAL A 123 -1.40 9.02 -38.34
C VAL A 123 -2.49 9.86 -39.00
N GLY A 124 -2.18 10.55 -40.08
CA GLY A 124 -3.14 11.33 -40.85
C GLY A 124 -2.67 12.77 -41.14
N HIS A 125 -3.09 13.30 -42.26
CA HIS A 125 -2.75 14.65 -42.75
C HIS A 125 -3.96 15.56 -42.96
N SER A 126 -5.14 15.14 -42.45
CA SER A 126 -6.36 15.95 -42.54
C SER A 126 -6.26 17.26 -41.72
N ALA A 127 -7.04 18.24 -42.04
CA ALA A 127 -7.04 19.52 -41.33
C ALA A 127 -7.40 19.36 -39.85
N PRO A 128 -8.39 18.51 -39.44
CA PRO A 128 -8.66 18.21 -38.05
C PRO A 128 -7.47 17.57 -37.33
N MET A 129 -6.77 16.63 -37.96
CA MET A 129 -5.62 15.96 -37.35
C MET A 129 -4.44 16.94 -37.16
N ARG A 130 -4.21 17.86 -38.08
CA ARG A 130 -3.21 18.92 -37.91
C ARG A 130 -3.54 19.86 -36.75
N ARG A 131 -4.84 20.18 -36.54
CA ARG A 131 -5.31 20.95 -35.40
C ARG A 131 -5.07 20.20 -34.09
N LEU A 132 -5.47 18.92 -34.03
CA LEU A 132 -5.26 18.06 -32.85
C LEU A 132 -3.79 18.00 -32.45
N ARG A 133 -2.87 17.77 -33.41
CA ARG A 133 -1.41 17.79 -33.15
C ARG A 133 -0.94 19.12 -32.57
N LYS A 134 -1.44 20.23 -33.10
CA LYS A 134 -1.04 21.56 -32.64
C LYS A 134 -1.52 21.80 -31.19
N GLU A 135 -2.75 21.41 -30.86
CA GLU A 135 -3.28 21.54 -29.50
C GLU A 135 -2.59 20.56 -28.53
N ALA A 136 -2.35 19.30 -28.94
CA ALA A 136 -1.60 18.33 -28.17
C ALA A 136 -0.18 18.82 -27.84
N SER A 137 0.53 19.39 -28.86
CA SER A 137 1.87 19.96 -28.66
C SER A 137 1.88 21.17 -27.72
N LYS A 138 0.84 22.00 -27.73
CA LYS A 138 0.70 23.09 -26.77
C LYS A 138 0.46 22.56 -25.37
N ALA A 139 -0.48 21.60 -25.21
CA ALA A 139 -0.74 20.95 -23.94
C ALA A 139 0.50 20.28 -23.35
N ALA A 140 1.30 19.63 -24.20
CA ALA A 140 2.55 18.95 -23.80
C ALA A 140 3.57 19.89 -23.12
N ARG A 141 3.59 21.16 -23.48
CA ARG A 141 4.53 22.18 -22.96
C ARG A 141 4.15 22.73 -21.59
N THR A 142 2.99 22.37 -21.06
CA THR A 142 2.48 22.88 -19.79
C THR A 142 2.20 21.73 -18.83
N GLU A 143 2.25 22.00 -17.53
CA GLU A 143 1.84 21.07 -16.48
C GLU A 143 0.33 21.17 -16.16
N ALA A 144 -0.41 22.00 -16.90
CA ALA A 144 -1.83 22.20 -16.68
C ALA A 144 -2.62 20.90 -16.93
N ILE A 145 -3.66 20.71 -16.14
CA ILE A 145 -4.63 19.64 -16.33
C ILE A 145 -5.23 19.78 -17.73
N THR A 146 -5.24 18.68 -18.47
CA THR A 146 -5.73 18.65 -19.84
C THR A 146 -6.98 17.79 -19.91
N LEU A 147 -8.05 18.30 -20.48
CA LEU A 147 -9.27 17.53 -20.76
C LEU A 147 -9.38 17.22 -22.25
N ILE A 148 -9.50 15.94 -22.59
CA ILE A 148 -9.69 15.43 -23.96
C ILE A 148 -11.16 15.03 -24.12
N LEU A 149 -11.87 15.65 -25.03
CA LEU A 149 -13.26 15.36 -25.34
C LEU A 149 -13.39 14.63 -26.67
N GLY A 150 -14.22 13.60 -26.70
CA GLY A 150 -14.48 12.87 -27.94
C GLY A 150 -15.27 11.58 -27.71
N GLU A 151 -15.91 11.09 -28.77
CA GLU A 151 -16.63 9.83 -28.73
C GLU A 151 -15.72 8.63 -28.43
N THR A 152 -16.30 7.52 -27.99
CA THR A 152 -15.56 6.29 -27.76
C THR A 152 -14.91 5.82 -29.08
N GLY A 153 -13.64 5.38 -29.01
CA GLY A 153 -12.90 4.94 -30.19
C GLY A 153 -12.24 6.02 -31.03
N THR A 154 -12.34 7.31 -30.67
CA THR A 154 -11.71 8.43 -31.41
C THR A 154 -10.22 8.59 -31.16
N GLY A 155 -9.61 7.76 -30.31
CA GLY A 155 -8.18 7.81 -30.02
C GLY A 155 -7.79 8.74 -28.86
N LYS A 156 -8.70 9.00 -27.91
CA LYS A 156 -8.41 9.83 -26.72
C LYS A 156 -7.17 9.36 -25.96
N THR A 157 -7.06 8.06 -25.72
CA THR A 157 -5.91 7.46 -25.02
C THR A 157 -4.60 7.63 -25.77
N LEU A 158 -4.62 7.48 -27.10
CA LEU A 158 -3.46 7.75 -27.97
C LEU A 158 -3.07 9.22 -27.94
N THR A 159 -4.05 10.12 -27.94
CA THR A 159 -3.81 11.57 -27.82
C THR A 159 -3.18 11.93 -26.48
N ALA A 160 -3.66 11.34 -25.39
CA ALA A 160 -3.09 11.54 -24.05
C ALA A 160 -1.65 11.03 -23.96
N LYS A 161 -1.38 9.86 -24.54
CA LYS A 161 -0.02 9.31 -24.64
C LYS A 161 0.90 10.22 -25.45
N ALA A 162 0.45 10.72 -26.60
CA ALA A 162 1.23 11.65 -27.42
C ALA A 162 1.52 12.97 -26.68
N ILE A 163 0.57 13.47 -25.87
CA ILE A 163 0.79 14.65 -25.02
C ILE A 163 1.89 14.36 -23.97
N HIS A 164 1.88 13.19 -23.36
CA HIS A 164 2.91 12.78 -22.41
C HIS A 164 4.28 12.69 -23.08
N ASP A 165 4.38 11.99 -24.22
CA ASP A 165 5.63 11.72 -24.93
C ASP A 165 6.30 12.99 -25.48
N MET A 166 5.50 13.98 -25.87
CA MET A 166 5.98 15.32 -26.26
C MET A 166 6.28 16.22 -25.06
N GLY A 167 5.92 15.82 -23.84
CA GLY A 167 5.99 16.62 -22.62
C GLY A 167 7.32 16.51 -21.87
N GLN A 168 7.42 17.29 -20.79
CA GLN A 168 8.63 17.32 -19.93
C GLN A 168 8.80 16.04 -19.13
N ARG A 169 7.73 15.24 -18.96
CA ARG A 169 7.70 13.99 -18.20
C ARG A 169 7.76 12.75 -19.11
N SER A 170 8.21 12.88 -20.33
CA SER A 170 8.23 11.79 -21.33
C SER A 170 9.06 10.57 -20.92
N ALA A 171 10.06 10.75 -20.06
CA ALA A 171 10.87 9.67 -19.50
C ALA A 171 10.27 9.03 -18.21
N GLU A 172 9.20 9.61 -17.69
CA GLU A 172 8.56 9.22 -16.45
C GLU A 172 7.35 8.30 -16.69
N PRO A 173 6.77 7.65 -15.67
CA PRO A 173 5.63 6.76 -15.86
C PRO A 173 4.42 7.43 -16.50
N PHE A 174 3.80 6.75 -17.47
CA PHE A 174 2.47 7.05 -17.97
C PHE A 174 1.50 5.96 -17.51
N ILE A 175 0.58 6.32 -16.63
CA ILE A 175 -0.43 5.39 -16.10
C ILE A 175 -1.79 5.78 -16.69
N ALA A 176 -2.47 4.84 -17.33
CA ALA A 176 -3.81 5.03 -17.87
C ALA A 176 -4.83 4.22 -17.06
N VAL A 177 -5.89 4.88 -16.65
CA VAL A 177 -6.99 4.28 -15.87
C VAL A 177 -8.31 4.59 -16.57
N ASN A 178 -9.07 3.57 -16.90
CA ASN A 178 -10.46 3.74 -17.32
C ASN A 178 -11.37 3.68 -16.10
N CYS A 179 -11.97 4.83 -15.75
CA CYS A 179 -12.83 4.96 -14.57
C CYS A 179 -14.12 4.13 -14.73
N GLY A 180 -14.66 4.00 -15.94
CA GLY A 180 -15.85 3.19 -16.18
C GLY A 180 -15.63 1.68 -16.05
N ALA A 181 -14.38 1.22 -16.15
CA ALA A 181 -14.04 -0.19 -16.00
C ALA A 181 -13.83 -0.63 -14.54
N ILE A 182 -13.73 0.31 -13.59
CA ILE A 182 -13.50 0.02 -12.18
C ILE A 182 -14.84 -0.07 -11.45
N PRO A 183 -15.17 -1.17 -10.75
CA PRO A 183 -16.35 -1.22 -9.90
C PRO A 183 -16.36 -0.08 -8.88
N MET A 184 -17.52 0.57 -8.68
CA MET A 184 -17.66 1.71 -7.77
C MET A 184 -17.12 1.44 -6.36
N SER A 185 -17.31 0.22 -5.84
CA SER A 185 -16.82 -0.21 -4.52
C SER A 185 -15.30 -0.31 -4.40
N LEU A 186 -14.60 -0.41 -5.53
CA LEU A 186 -13.14 -0.52 -5.58
C LEU A 186 -12.46 0.77 -6.06
N MET A 187 -13.22 1.71 -6.57
CA MET A 187 -12.71 2.95 -7.19
C MET A 187 -11.72 3.68 -6.28
N GLU A 188 -12.10 3.89 -5.02
CA GLU A 188 -11.27 4.59 -4.06
C GLU A 188 -9.97 3.85 -3.77
N SER A 189 -10.05 2.54 -3.55
CA SER A 189 -8.89 1.71 -3.28
C SER A 189 -7.95 1.55 -4.48
N GLU A 190 -8.46 1.57 -5.71
CA GLU A 190 -7.63 1.54 -6.90
C GLU A 190 -6.93 2.89 -7.15
N LEU A 191 -7.65 4.00 -7.05
CA LEU A 191 -7.08 5.33 -7.30
C LEU A 191 -6.10 5.78 -6.20
N PHE A 192 -6.48 5.61 -4.93
CA PHE A 192 -5.77 6.17 -3.77
C PHE A 192 -5.02 5.12 -2.94
N GLY A 193 -5.19 3.83 -3.24
CA GLY A 193 -4.57 2.74 -2.49
C GLY A 193 -5.28 2.41 -1.18
N TYR A 194 -4.84 1.36 -0.53
CA TYR A 194 -5.38 0.92 0.75
C TYR A 194 -4.29 0.36 1.68
N GLU A 195 -4.49 0.54 2.97
CA GLU A 195 -3.63 -0.03 3.99
C GLU A 195 -4.06 -1.46 4.34
N LYS A 196 -3.16 -2.19 4.98
CA LYS A 196 -3.42 -3.52 5.51
C LYS A 196 -4.69 -3.54 6.36
N GLY A 197 -5.62 -4.44 6.03
CA GLY A 197 -6.86 -4.62 6.79
C GLY A 197 -7.91 -3.54 6.58
N ALA A 198 -7.80 -2.73 5.56
CA ALA A 198 -8.77 -1.66 5.24
C ALA A 198 -10.19 -2.19 4.98
N PHE A 199 -10.32 -3.41 4.43
CA PHE A 199 -11.59 -4.08 4.20
C PHE A 199 -11.40 -5.60 4.14
N THR A 200 -12.49 -6.35 4.17
CA THR A 200 -12.48 -7.82 4.03
C THR A 200 -11.98 -8.22 2.64
N GLY A 201 -10.86 -8.95 2.58
CA GLY A 201 -10.18 -9.31 1.32
C GLY A 201 -9.01 -8.39 0.93
N ALA A 202 -8.73 -7.32 1.69
CA ALA A 202 -7.54 -6.51 1.47
C ALA A 202 -6.26 -7.34 1.60
N ALA A 203 -5.29 -7.12 0.71
CA ALA A 203 -3.99 -7.77 0.79
C ALA A 203 -3.31 -7.45 2.13
N LYS A 204 -2.60 -8.44 2.69
CA LYS A 204 -1.92 -8.29 3.99
C LYS A 204 -0.82 -7.22 4.00
N SER A 205 -0.35 -6.79 2.85
CA SER A 205 0.65 -5.73 2.67
C SER A 205 0.07 -4.35 2.36
N GLY A 206 -1.26 -4.23 2.14
CA GLY A 206 -1.84 -3.05 1.51
C GLY A 206 -1.53 -3.00 0.00
N LYS A 207 -1.95 -1.94 -0.70
CA LYS A 207 -1.69 -1.71 -2.12
C LYS A 207 -1.55 -0.21 -2.38
N PRO A 208 -0.51 0.24 -3.11
CA PRO A 208 -0.42 1.63 -3.55
C PRO A 208 -1.51 1.94 -4.57
N GLY A 209 -1.98 3.18 -4.57
CA GLY A 209 -2.96 3.67 -5.55
C GLY A 209 -2.32 4.11 -6.86
N MET A 210 -3.17 4.30 -7.90
CA MET A 210 -2.71 4.76 -9.22
C MET A 210 -2.03 6.13 -9.15
N PHE A 211 -2.44 7.03 -8.24
CA PHE A 211 -1.76 8.29 -8.00
C PHE A 211 -0.34 8.13 -7.48
N GLU A 212 -0.11 7.15 -6.61
CA GLU A 212 1.23 6.84 -6.11
C GLU A 212 2.12 6.26 -7.22
N LEU A 213 1.57 5.34 -8.03
CA LEU A 213 2.27 4.71 -9.16
C LEU A 213 2.63 5.71 -10.26
N ALA A 214 1.81 6.77 -10.44
CA ALA A 214 2.05 7.83 -11.40
C ALA A 214 2.96 8.95 -10.87
N HIS A 215 3.50 8.82 -9.65
CA HIS A 215 4.34 9.86 -9.05
C HIS A 215 5.49 10.27 -9.96
N LYS A 216 5.69 11.59 -10.14
CA LYS A 216 6.60 12.24 -11.10
C LYS A 216 6.18 12.11 -12.56
N GLY A 217 5.25 11.23 -12.90
CA GLY A 217 4.78 10.95 -14.24
C GLY A 217 3.46 11.60 -14.61
N THR A 218 2.69 10.90 -15.44
CA THR A 218 1.39 11.35 -15.95
C THR A 218 0.33 10.28 -15.67
N LEU A 219 -0.83 10.69 -15.16
CA LEU A 219 -2.01 9.86 -14.95
C LEU A 219 -3.09 10.27 -15.95
N LEU A 220 -3.49 9.34 -16.81
CA LEU A 220 -4.68 9.48 -17.64
C LEU A 220 -5.88 8.89 -16.89
N LEU A 221 -6.91 9.72 -16.69
CA LEU A 221 -8.21 9.31 -16.20
C LEU A 221 -9.20 9.30 -17.37
N ASP A 222 -9.39 8.13 -17.97
CA ASP A 222 -10.35 7.97 -19.07
C ASP A 222 -11.77 7.74 -18.50
N GLU A 223 -12.79 8.20 -19.21
CA GLU A 223 -14.19 8.19 -18.77
C GLU A 223 -14.37 8.87 -17.39
N ILE A 224 -13.74 10.04 -17.21
CA ILE A 224 -13.76 10.76 -15.92
C ILE A 224 -15.17 11.14 -15.45
N GLY A 225 -16.13 11.25 -16.35
CA GLY A 225 -17.53 11.50 -16.04
C GLY A 225 -18.19 10.40 -15.20
N GLU A 226 -17.64 9.18 -15.21
CA GLU A 226 -18.14 8.04 -14.42
C GLU A 226 -17.70 8.07 -12.94
N LEU A 227 -16.89 9.08 -12.55
CA LEU A 227 -16.46 9.21 -11.16
C LEU A 227 -17.61 9.61 -10.25
N PRO A 228 -17.87 8.87 -9.16
CA PRO A 228 -18.84 9.27 -8.13
C PRO A 228 -18.47 10.61 -7.48
N LEU A 229 -19.47 11.41 -7.07
CA LEU A 229 -19.25 12.71 -6.44
C LEU A 229 -18.21 12.69 -5.27
N PRO A 230 -18.22 11.72 -4.36
CA PRO A 230 -17.20 11.66 -3.31
C PRO A 230 -15.78 11.54 -3.88
N MET A 231 -15.61 10.81 -4.99
CA MET A 231 -14.31 10.65 -5.65
C MET A 231 -13.87 11.91 -6.37
N GLN A 232 -14.80 12.66 -6.96
CA GLN A 232 -14.52 13.97 -7.57
C GLN A 232 -13.94 14.95 -6.54
N ALA A 233 -14.55 15.01 -5.34
CA ALA A 233 -14.07 15.87 -4.26
C ALA A 233 -12.64 15.49 -3.82
N LYS A 234 -12.36 14.17 -3.67
CA LYS A 234 -11.04 13.67 -3.29
C LYS A 234 -10.00 13.90 -4.40
N LEU A 235 -10.42 13.72 -5.66
CA LEU A 235 -9.60 14.04 -6.82
C LEU A 235 -9.19 15.52 -6.83
N LEU A 236 -10.14 16.42 -6.61
CA LEU A 236 -9.87 17.85 -6.58
C LEU A 236 -8.81 18.22 -5.53
N GLN A 237 -8.88 17.64 -4.33
CA GLN A 237 -7.86 17.84 -3.30
C GLN A 237 -6.45 17.47 -3.79
N VAL A 238 -6.32 16.33 -4.48
CA VAL A 238 -5.02 15.89 -5.01
C VAL A 238 -4.54 16.79 -6.14
N LEU A 239 -5.46 17.25 -7.01
CA LEU A 239 -5.14 18.19 -8.10
C LEU A 239 -4.66 19.55 -7.57
N ASP A 240 -5.16 19.97 -6.42
CA ASP A 240 -4.75 21.18 -5.71
C ASP A 240 -3.44 21.00 -4.92
N GLY A 241 -2.81 19.82 -5.03
CA GLY A 241 -1.55 19.51 -4.35
C GLY A 241 -1.69 19.16 -2.86
N HIS A 242 -2.91 18.95 -2.37
CA HIS A 242 -3.12 18.53 -0.98
C HIS A 242 -2.80 17.03 -0.82
N PRO A 243 -2.27 16.64 0.35
CA PRO A 243 -2.02 15.23 0.65
C PRO A 243 -3.34 14.46 0.77
N PHE A 244 -3.32 13.21 0.34
CA PHE A 244 -4.41 12.26 0.55
C PHE A 244 -3.97 11.10 1.45
N HIS A 245 -4.92 10.23 1.81
CA HIS A 245 -4.66 9.05 2.62
C HIS A 245 -5.15 7.82 1.87
N ARG A 246 -4.43 6.70 2.05
CA ARG A 246 -4.94 5.39 1.61
C ARG A 246 -6.20 5.03 2.38
N VAL A 247 -7.05 4.22 1.78
CA VAL A 247 -8.24 3.67 2.47
C VAL A 247 -7.81 2.92 3.73
N GLY A 248 -8.41 3.26 4.87
CA GLY A 248 -8.04 2.71 6.17
C GLY A 248 -6.71 3.21 6.76
N GLY A 249 -6.03 4.15 6.07
CA GLY A 249 -4.77 4.74 6.54
C GLY A 249 -4.92 6.14 7.11
N THR A 250 -3.96 6.54 7.92
CA THR A 250 -3.85 7.90 8.49
C THR A 250 -2.60 8.65 8.04
N LYS A 251 -1.70 7.96 7.32
CA LYS A 251 -0.47 8.57 6.82
C LYS A 251 -0.77 9.45 5.62
N PRO A 252 -0.44 10.76 5.66
CA PRO A 252 -0.61 11.65 4.52
C PRO A 252 0.39 11.28 3.41
N ILE A 253 -0.09 11.27 2.16
CA ILE A 253 0.70 10.98 0.97
C ILE A 253 0.57 12.17 0.03
N THR A 254 1.70 12.73 -0.38
CA THR A 254 1.77 13.80 -1.37
C THR A 254 2.39 13.24 -2.64
N VAL A 255 1.76 13.49 -3.77
CA VAL A 255 2.23 13.07 -5.09
C VAL A 255 2.40 14.28 -6.00
N ASP A 256 3.34 14.19 -6.91
CA ASP A 256 3.53 15.14 -7.99
C ASP A 256 3.18 14.40 -9.29
N VAL A 257 1.97 14.62 -9.79
CA VAL A 257 1.42 13.88 -10.93
C VAL A 257 0.75 14.86 -11.88
N ARG A 258 1.15 14.80 -13.15
CA ARG A 258 0.40 15.47 -14.20
C ARG A 258 -0.85 14.68 -14.53
N VAL A 259 -2.00 15.33 -14.54
CA VAL A 259 -3.28 14.66 -14.85
C VAL A 259 -3.78 15.06 -16.25
N ILE A 260 -4.13 14.03 -17.03
CA ILE A 260 -4.90 14.17 -18.28
C ILE A 260 -6.23 13.45 -18.04
N ALA A 261 -7.32 14.11 -18.29
CA ALA A 261 -8.66 13.55 -18.21
C ALA A 261 -9.25 13.36 -19.59
N ALA A 262 -10.06 12.32 -19.78
CA ALA A 262 -10.78 12.07 -21.03
C ALA A 262 -12.23 11.69 -20.75
N THR A 263 -13.15 12.08 -21.63
CA THR A 263 -14.56 11.70 -21.58
C THR A 263 -15.20 11.79 -22.98
#